data_a458852c1c4d32826c6d307f8c6b1088
#
_entry.id   a458852c1c4d32826c6d307f8c6b1088
#
_cell.length_a   1.000
_cell.length_b   1.000
_cell.length_c   1.000
_cell.angle_alpha   90.00
_cell.angle_beta   90.00
_cell.angle_gamma   90.00
#
_symmetry.space_group_name_H-M   'P 1'
#
loop_
_entity.id
_entity.type
_entity.pdbx_description
1 polymer ?
#
loop_
_entity_poly.entity_id
_entity_poly.type
_entity_poly.pdbx_seq_one_letter_code
_entity_poly.pdbx_strand_id
1 'polypeptide(L)'
;LYQRELNKPGFLESLKSQISEFYQYHITPEMLDLAAERAESQYTRSKLQDIALIYEHFQQYMEEHGYHTQEEILDQLYVHLPESRLLQDAVVAFDGFTGFTPIQLRILEEILPVTAETLVSCEVSLDARDSIYELRGPEDLFYLSRQTVAKLTKMAADLKLPVEDAIDVNRFDARTGEPRPAGAVLPRFVKAPALSTIEARLYRFDTTSGKATPDRSLVIREAADLRQEVEAMAESIEEAVRRDGLRYQEIGIILTNPESYRDIVYKVFSEAGIPYFFDDPASLLDSPYAELMRAALEAVDRNFSFDAVLRFLRALPSVTAEKEQHIDRLDNILRATGIRGASKYDAVWTEADGSVGEREALRQELILPLLHLRTQSGE
;
A
#
# COMPACT_ATOMS: atom_id res chain seq x y z
N LEU A 1 -24.50 13.48 -7.79
CA LEU A 1 -24.24 12.16 -8.40
C LEU A 1 -24.11 11.05 -7.36
N TYR A 2 -23.46 11.29 -6.23
CA TYR A 2 -23.03 10.25 -5.29
C TYR A 2 -23.99 9.93 -4.15
N GLN A 3 -25.20 10.49 -4.10
CA GLN A 3 -26.14 10.33 -3.00
C GLN A 3 -26.46 8.86 -2.62
N ARG A 4 -26.42 7.94 -3.60
CA ARG A 4 -26.64 6.50 -3.37
C ARG A 4 -25.36 5.73 -3.00
N GLU A 5 -24.19 6.33 -3.20
CA GLU A 5 -22.89 5.70 -3.01
C GLU A 5 -22.25 6.09 -1.67
N LEU A 6 -22.72 7.17 -1.04
CA LEU A 6 -22.11 7.74 0.18
C LEU A 6 -21.92 6.75 1.33
N ASN A 7 -22.78 5.75 1.44
CA ASN A 7 -22.71 4.75 2.51
C ASN A 7 -21.95 3.47 2.09
N LYS A 8 -21.37 3.44 0.89
CA LYS A 8 -20.61 2.28 0.43
C LYS A 8 -19.15 2.41 0.86
N PRO A 9 -18.57 1.44 1.61
CA PRO A 9 -17.20 1.51 2.09
C PRO A 9 -16.17 1.76 0.98
N GLY A 10 -16.30 1.10 -0.16
CA GLY A 10 -15.40 1.29 -1.29
C GLY A 10 -15.45 2.69 -1.91
N PHE A 11 -16.59 3.38 -1.87
CA PHE A 11 -16.68 4.77 -2.31
C PHE A 11 -15.95 5.70 -1.34
N LEU A 12 -16.13 5.52 -0.04
CA LEU A 12 -15.46 6.32 0.98
C LEU A 12 -13.95 6.16 0.91
N GLU A 13 -13.48 4.94 0.68
CA GLU A 13 -12.04 4.67 0.54
C GLU A 13 -11.45 5.31 -0.72
N SER A 14 -12.15 5.23 -1.85
CA SER A 14 -11.75 5.92 -3.08
C SER A 14 -11.75 7.43 -2.92
N LEU A 15 -12.74 7.98 -2.22
CA LEU A 15 -12.82 9.41 -1.94
C LEU A 15 -11.68 9.88 -1.03
N LYS A 16 -11.38 9.12 0.03
CA LYS A 16 -10.25 9.37 0.91
C LYS A 16 -8.94 9.42 0.13
N SER A 17 -8.68 8.39 -0.69
CA SER A 17 -7.49 8.33 -1.55
C SER A 17 -7.40 9.55 -2.48
N GLN A 18 -8.52 9.95 -3.08
CA GLN A 18 -8.57 11.11 -3.97
C GLN A 18 -8.29 12.43 -3.23
N ILE A 19 -8.82 12.60 -2.02
CA ILE A 19 -8.55 13.79 -1.19
C ILE A 19 -7.08 13.83 -0.76
N SER A 20 -6.49 12.71 -0.34
CA SER A 20 -5.04 12.62 -0.06
C SER A 20 -4.21 13.04 -1.28
N GLU A 21 -4.60 12.61 -2.47
CA GLU A 21 -3.93 13.00 -3.72
C GLU A 21 -4.06 14.50 -3.98
N PHE A 22 -5.23 15.10 -3.72
CA PHE A 22 -5.41 16.55 -3.83
C PHE A 22 -4.48 17.33 -2.90
N TYR A 23 -4.32 16.90 -1.66
CA TYR A 23 -3.34 17.50 -0.74
C TYR A 23 -1.91 17.37 -1.26
N GLN A 24 -1.51 16.18 -1.71
CA GLN A 24 -0.15 15.93 -2.23
C GLN A 24 0.20 16.81 -3.44
N TYR A 25 -0.78 17.11 -4.28
CA TYR A 25 -0.60 17.92 -5.50
C TYR A 25 -1.06 19.37 -5.37
N HIS A 26 -1.44 19.82 -4.16
CA HIS A 26 -1.99 21.16 -3.92
C HIS A 26 -3.17 21.52 -4.81
N ILE A 27 -4.05 20.57 -5.07
CA ILE A 27 -5.30 20.81 -5.78
C ILE A 27 -6.29 21.36 -4.77
N THR A 28 -6.81 22.55 -5.03
CA THR A 28 -7.81 23.20 -4.17
C THR A 28 -9.23 22.97 -4.71
N PRO A 29 -10.29 23.15 -3.88
CA PRO A 29 -11.68 23.12 -4.36
C PRO A 29 -11.92 24.08 -5.52
N GLU A 30 -11.35 25.28 -5.51
CA GLU A 30 -11.49 26.29 -6.57
C GLU A 30 -10.86 25.82 -7.89
N MET A 31 -9.74 25.07 -7.82
CA MET A 31 -9.13 24.48 -9.02
C MET A 31 -10.03 23.41 -9.64
N LEU A 32 -10.73 22.64 -8.80
CA LEU A 32 -11.70 21.64 -9.27
C LEU A 32 -12.92 22.30 -9.92
N ASP A 33 -13.42 23.40 -9.35
CA ASP A 33 -14.51 24.18 -9.94
C ASP A 33 -14.09 24.80 -11.28
N LEU A 34 -12.90 25.35 -11.36
CA LEU A 34 -12.37 25.88 -12.63
C LEU A 34 -12.21 24.77 -13.69
N ALA A 35 -11.79 23.57 -13.27
CA ALA A 35 -11.73 22.41 -14.15
C ALA A 35 -13.14 21.95 -14.58
N ALA A 36 -14.13 22.04 -13.69
CA ALA A 36 -15.53 21.75 -14.01
C ALA A 36 -16.09 22.69 -15.06
N GLU A 37 -15.81 23.97 -14.99
CA GLU A 37 -16.22 24.97 -15.98
C GLU A 37 -15.68 24.64 -17.39
N ARG A 38 -14.47 24.11 -17.47
CA ARG A 38 -13.81 23.73 -18.72
C ARG A 38 -14.18 22.34 -19.23
N ALA A 39 -14.91 21.56 -18.44
CA ALA A 39 -15.27 20.20 -18.80
C ALA A 39 -16.27 20.17 -19.96
N GLU A 40 -15.95 19.40 -21.00
CA GLU A 40 -16.80 19.21 -22.18
C GLU A 40 -18.08 18.41 -21.86
N SER A 41 -17.95 17.40 -20.98
CA SER A 41 -19.05 16.53 -20.59
C SER A 41 -19.80 17.08 -19.38
N GLN A 42 -21.13 17.11 -19.47
CA GLN A 42 -21.99 17.44 -18.33
C GLN A 42 -21.79 16.51 -17.14
N TYR A 43 -21.54 15.22 -17.40
CA TYR A 43 -21.23 14.24 -16.36
C TYR A 43 -19.92 14.59 -15.62
N THR A 44 -18.85 14.89 -16.37
CA THR A 44 -17.56 15.28 -15.81
C THR A 44 -17.69 16.56 -15.00
N ARG A 45 -18.41 17.55 -15.50
CA ARG A 45 -18.71 18.81 -14.81
C ARG A 45 -19.36 18.55 -13.45
N SER A 46 -20.49 17.82 -13.45
CA SER A 46 -21.21 17.51 -12.21
C SER A 46 -20.35 16.68 -11.24
N LYS A 47 -19.53 15.77 -11.76
CA LYS A 47 -18.61 14.98 -10.95
C LYS A 47 -17.57 15.86 -10.23
N LEU A 48 -16.94 16.77 -10.94
CA LEU A 48 -15.94 17.68 -10.38
C LEU A 48 -16.53 18.64 -9.35
N GLN A 49 -17.72 19.18 -9.61
CA GLN A 49 -18.44 20.02 -8.66
C GLN A 49 -18.82 19.29 -7.38
N ASP A 50 -19.35 18.06 -7.49
CA ASP A 50 -19.68 17.26 -6.32
C ASP A 50 -18.42 16.94 -5.47
N ILE A 51 -17.30 16.63 -6.14
CA ILE A 51 -16.02 16.37 -5.45
C ILE A 51 -15.48 17.64 -4.81
N ALA A 52 -15.53 18.78 -5.49
CA ALA A 52 -15.10 20.07 -4.94
C ALA A 52 -15.89 20.40 -3.66
N LEU A 53 -17.21 20.26 -3.70
CA LEU A 53 -18.07 20.51 -2.55
C LEU A 53 -17.76 19.58 -1.37
N ILE A 54 -17.54 18.27 -1.63
CA ILE A 54 -17.19 17.31 -0.58
C ILE A 54 -15.82 17.68 0.02
N TYR A 55 -14.88 18.06 -0.81
CA TYR A 55 -13.53 18.42 -0.37
C TYR A 55 -13.54 19.72 0.47
N GLU A 56 -14.28 20.74 0.07
CA GLU A 56 -14.47 21.97 0.84
C GLU A 56 -15.06 21.67 2.23
N HIS A 57 -16.14 20.90 2.30
CA HIS A 57 -16.75 20.52 3.58
C HIS A 57 -15.82 19.66 4.44
N PHE A 58 -15.02 18.79 3.83
CA PHE A 58 -14.02 18.02 4.55
C PHE A 58 -12.97 18.93 5.18
N GLN A 59 -12.43 19.91 4.43
CA GLN A 59 -11.46 20.87 4.95
C GLN A 59 -12.06 21.69 6.11
N GLN A 60 -13.29 22.19 5.94
CA GLN A 60 -14.00 22.92 6.99
C GLN A 60 -14.19 22.05 8.25
N TYR A 61 -14.59 20.81 8.10
CA TYR A 61 -14.75 19.87 9.22
C TYR A 61 -13.43 19.62 9.97
N MET A 62 -12.33 19.43 9.25
CA MET A 62 -11.00 19.26 9.82
C MET A 62 -10.57 20.49 10.62
N GLU A 63 -10.77 21.68 10.07
CA GLU A 63 -10.44 22.96 10.73
C GLU A 63 -11.29 23.20 12.00
N GLU A 64 -12.61 23.00 11.92
CA GLU A 64 -13.52 23.17 13.06
C GLU A 64 -13.20 22.26 14.25
N HIS A 65 -12.64 21.05 13.97
CA HIS A 65 -12.30 20.07 15.01
C HIS A 65 -10.81 20.07 15.37
N GLY A 66 -10.00 20.90 14.74
CA GLY A 66 -8.56 20.94 14.97
C GLY A 66 -7.85 19.66 14.56
N TYR A 67 -8.38 18.94 13.57
CA TYR A 67 -7.75 17.75 13.00
C TYR A 67 -6.79 18.12 11.89
N HIS A 68 -5.73 17.35 11.74
CA HIS A 68 -4.75 17.52 10.68
C HIS A 68 -4.57 16.22 9.91
N THR A 69 -4.45 16.31 8.60
CA THR A 69 -4.06 15.19 7.75
C THR A 69 -2.54 14.97 7.80
N GLN A 70 -2.09 13.80 7.38
CA GLN A 70 -0.65 13.54 7.27
C GLN A 70 0.04 14.48 6.26
N GLU A 71 -0.68 14.87 5.22
CA GLU A 71 -0.21 15.77 4.18
C GLU A 71 -0.06 17.20 4.70
N GLU A 72 -0.97 17.69 5.54
CA GLU A 72 -0.88 19.00 6.18
C GLU A 72 0.34 19.16 7.09
N ILE A 73 0.88 18.07 7.62
CA ILE A 73 2.13 18.10 8.39
C ILE A 73 3.29 18.64 7.53
N LEU A 74 3.31 18.27 6.24
CA LEU A 74 4.32 18.79 5.31
C LEU A 74 4.14 20.28 5.01
N ASP A 75 2.90 20.77 4.93
CA ASP A 75 2.63 22.20 4.79
C ASP A 75 3.06 22.97 6.03
N GLN A 76 2.79 22.47 7.22
CA GLN A 76 3.27 23.07 8.47
C GLN A 76 4.80 23.03 8.57
N LEU A 77 5.42 21.91 8.16
CA LEU A 77 6.88 21.83 8.07
C LEU A 77 7.42 22.94 7.16
N TYR A 78 6.84 23.12 5.98
CA TYR A 78 7.24 24.17 5.05
C TYR A 78 7.21 25.56 5.68
N VAL A 79 6.14 25.88 6.43
CA VAL A 79 5.97 27.19 7.09
C VAL A 79 7.03 27.43 8.17
N HIS A 80 7.39 26.38 8.94
CA HIS A 80 8.32 26.51 10.07
C HIS A 80 9.78 26.22 9.73
N LEU A 81 10.05 25.70 8.54
CA LEU A 81 11.39 25.31 8.12
C LEU A 81 12.39 26.47 8.12
N PRO A 82 12.06 27.70 7.66
CA PRO A 82 12.97 28.83 7.69
C PRO A 82 13.44 29.24 9.10
N GLU A 83 12.65 28.92 10.12
CA GLU A 83 12.97 29.21 11.52
C GLU A 83 13.81 28.09 12.19
N SER A 84 13.96 26.94 11.51
CA SER A 84 14.65 25.77 12.04
C SER A 84 16.15 25.98 12.09
N ARG A 85 16.73 25.76 13.27
CA ARG A 85 18.20 25.72 13.43
C ARG A 85 18.79 24.35 13.19
N LEU A 86 17.96 23.30 13.05
CA LEU A 86 18.41 21.93 12.90
C LEU A 86 19.14 21.70 11.58
N LEU A 87 18.70 22.40 10.53
CA LEU A 87 19.23 22.25 9.17
C LEU A 87 20.34 23.27 8.83
N GLN A 88 20.57 24.25 9.71
CA GLN A 88 21.63 25.23 9.49
C GLN A 88 23.00 24.52 9.48
N ASP A 89 23.76 24.75 8.42
CA ASP A 89 25.07 24.15 8.20
C ASP A 89 25.10 22.60 8.21
N ALA A 90 23.94 21.96 8.07
CA ALA A 90 23.84 20.49 7.98
C ALA A 90 24.17 20.00 6.58
N VAL A 91 24.67 18.77 6.49
CA VAL A 91 24.72 17.99 5.24
C VAL A 91 23.47 17.13 5.18
N VAL A 92 22.65 17.30 4.15
CA VAL A 92 21.40 16.58 3.98
C VAL A 92 21.49 15.68 2.74
N ALA A 93 21.13 14.40 2.89
CA ALA A 93 21.12 13.44 1.80
C ALA A 93 19.71 12.89 1.57
N PHE A 94 19.28 12.96 0.32
CA PHE A 94 18.03 12.34 -0.17
C PHE A 94 18.41 11.13 -1.01
N ASP A 95 18.09 9.94 -0.53
CA ASP A 95 18.44 8.68 -1.18
C ASP A 95 17.20 7.86 -1.53
N GLY A 96 17.21 7.20 -2.71
CA GLY A 96 16.13 6.33 -3.16
C GLY A 96 14.88 7.04 -3.70
N PHE A 97 14.95 8.34 -4.00
CA PHE A 97 13.83 9.09 -4.59
C PHE A 97 13.87 9.02 -6.11
N THR A 98 12.80 8.52 -6.73
CA THR A 98 12.60 8.57 -8.19
C THR A 98 12.00 9.90 -8.65
N GLY A 99 11.42 10.68 -7.73
CA GLY A 99 10.83 11.99 -7.96
C GLY A 99 10.36 12.61 -6.65
N PHE A 100 9.95 13.88 -6.72
CA PHE A 100 9.42 14.64 -5.60
C PHE A 100 8.02 15.17 -5.94
N THR A 101 7.11 15.08 -4.98
CA THR A 101 5.80 15.74 -5.08
C THR A 101 5.94 17.26 -5.03
N PRO A 102 4.94 18.02 -5.47
CA PRO A 102 5.01 19.49 -5.42
C PRO A 102 5.32 20.06 -4.03
N ILE A 103 4.73 19.51 -2.97
CA ILE A 103 5.02 19.94 -1.59
C ILE A 103 6.47 19.61 -1.18
N GLN A 104 6.98 18.44 -1.56
CA GLN A 104 8.37 18.07 -1.30
C GLN A 104 9.36 19.00 -2.03
N LEU A 105 9.03 19.41 -3.27
CA LEU A 105 9.84 20.39 -4.00
C LEU A 105 9.85 21.75 -3.31
N ARG A 106 8.72 22.21 -2.78
CA ARG A 106 8.66 23.46 -1.99
C ARG A 106 9.50 23.36 -0.71
N ILE A 107 9.45 22.23 -0.02
CA ILE A 107 10.28 21.98 1.15
C ILE A 107 11.77 21.98 0.77
N LEU A 108 12.15 21.37 -0.36
CA LEU A 108 13.53 21.40 -0.86
C LEU A 108 13.97 22.84 -1.20
N GLU A 109 13.11 23.66 -1.75
CA GLU A 109 13.39 25.07 -2.04
C GLU A 109 13.78 25.87 -0.79
N GLU A 110 13.18 25.53 0.38
CA GLU A 110 13.54 26.13 1.67
C GLU A 110 14.78 25.47 2.32
N ILE A 111 15.02 24.21 2.08
CA ILE A 111 16.17 23.48 2.63
C ILE A 111 17.49 23.88 1.96
N LEU A 112 17.48 23.96 0.64
CA LEU A 112 18.69 24.18 -0.16
C LEU A 112 19.51 25.42 0.27
N PRO A 113 18.91 26.59 0.59
CA PRO A 113 19.66 27.78 0.97
C PRO A 113 20.28 27.75 2.36
N VAL A 114 19.75 26.88 3.27
CA VAL A 114 20.14 26.89 4.69
C VAL A 114 21.10 25.76 5.06
N THR A 115 21.23 24.75 4.20
CA THR A 115 22.13 23.61 4.41
C THR A 115 23.55 23.92 3.91
N ALA A 116 24.56 23.33 4.53
CA ALA A 116 25.93 23.39 4.03
C ALA A 116 26.10 22.64 2.70
N GLU A 117 25.43 21.52 2.57
CA GLU A 117 25.46 20.66 1.38
C GLU A 117 24.19 19.83 1.30
N THR A 118 23.63 19.68 0.09
CA THR A 118 22.51 18.79 -0.18
C THR A 118 22.88 17.79 -1.27
N LEU A 119 22.82 16.51 -0.94
CA LEU A 119 23.10 15.39 -1.82
C LEU A 119 21.79 14.73 -2.25
N VAL A 120 21.59 14.51 -3.55
CA VAL A 120 20.41 13.78 -4.05
C VAL A 120 20.89 12.63 -4.93
N SER A 121 20.57 11.38 -4.53
CA SER A 121 20.84 10.23 -5.38
C SER A 121 19.74 10.06 -6.40
N CYS A 122 20.11 9.79 -7.65
CA CYS A 122 19.19 9.51 -8.74
C CYS A 122 19.64 8.27 -9.50
N GLU A 123 18.70 7.36 -9.77
CA GLU A 123 18.95 6.21 -10.63
C GLU A 123 18.85 6.63 -12.08
N VAL A 124 19.96 6.59 -12.80
CA VAL A 124 20.01 6.85 -14.23
C VAL A 124 20.96 5.87 -14.91
N SER A 125 20.69 5.55 -16.16
CA SER A 125 21.67 4.86 -17.00
C SER A 125 22.49 5.90 -17.75
N LEU A 126 23.79 5.87 -17.56
CA LEU A 126 24.73 6.72 -18.25
C LEU A 126 25.54 5.86 -19.22
N ASP A 127 25.25 5.98 -20.51
CA ASP A 127 26.21 5.59 -21.54
C ASP A 127 27.32 6.64 -21.61
N ALA A 128 28.47 6.27 -22.17
CA ALA A 128 29.64 7.16 -22.24
C ALA A 128 29.38 8.52 -22.95
N ARG A 129 28.24 8.67 -23.61
CA ARG A 129 27.81 9.88 -24.33
C ARG A 129 26.66 10.62 -23.64
N ASP A 130 26.09 10.04 -22.57
CA ASP A 130 24.92 10.58 -21.90
C ASP A 130 25.29 11.57 -20.83
N SER A 131 24.60 12.71 -20.80
CA SER A 131 24.61 13.62 -19.66
C SER A 131 23.42 13.35 -18.76
N ILE A 132 23.62 13.34 -17.45
CA ILE A 132 22.55 13.27 -16.46
C ILE A 132 21.59 14.47 -16.58
N TYR A 133 22.11 15.61 -17.07
CA TYR A 133 21.36 16.85 -17.22
C TYR A 133 20.53 16.90 -18.52
N GLU A 134 20.67 15.91 -19.41
CA GLU A 134 19.88 15.83 -20.63
C GLU A 134 18.48 15.31 -20.32
N LEU A 135 17.46 16.15 -20.51
CA LEU A 135 16.08 15.73 -20.40
C LEU A 135 15.66 15.00 -21.69
N ARG A 136 15.22 13.75 -21.55
CA ARG A 136 14.68 12.92 -22.62
C ARG A 136 13.15 12.85 -22.54
N GLY A 137 12.49 12.30 -23.53
CA GLY A 137 11.05 12.13 -23.53
C GLY A 137 10.58 11.01 -22.60
N PRO A 138 9.26 10.88 -22.41
CA PRO A 138 8.65 9.90 -21.49
C PRO A 138 8.88 8.43 -21.89
N GLU A 139 9.45 8.19 -23.08
CA GLU A 139 9.89 6.88 -23.54
C GLU A 139 11.22 6.41 -22.91
N ASP A 140 11.98 7.32 -22.30
CA ASP A 140 13.21 6.97 -21.57
C ASP A 140 12.87 6.27 -20.26
N LEU A 141 13.48 5.12 -19.99
CA LEU A 141 13.29 4.35 -18.76
C LEU A 141 13.53 5.20 -17.50
N PHE A 142 14.46 6.13 -17.56
CA PHE A 142 14.85 7.01 -16.47
C PHE A 142 14.28 8.43 -16.58
N TYR A 143 13.20 8.59 -17.34
CA TYR A 143 12.56 9.89 -17.55
C TYR A 143 12.25 10.64 -16.26
N LEU A 144 11.67 9.95 -15.25
CA LEU A 144 11.33 10.57 -13.98
C LEU A 144 12.56 11.05 -13.19
N SER A 145 13.61 10.25 -13.17
CA SER A 145 14.89 10.64 -12.54
C SER A 145 15.53 11.83 -13.27
N ARG A 146 15.55 11.82 -14.60
CA ARG A 146 16.04 12.97 -15.40
C ARG A 146 15.22 14.22 -15.21
N GLN A 147 13.89 14.09 -15.13
CA GLN A 147 13.00 15.21 -14.82
C GLN A 147 13.27 15.77 -13.43
N THR A 148 13.55 14.90 -12.45
CA THR A 148 13.92 15.30 -11.10
C THR A 148 15.21 16.10 -11.09
N VAL A 149 16.26 15.60 -11.75
CA VAL A 149 17.54 16.33 -11.91
C VAL A 149 17.31 17.68 -12.56
N ALA A 150 16.53 17.75 -13.65
CA ALA A 150 16.23 19.02 -14.33
C ALA A 150 15.49 20.02 -13.43
N LYS A 151 14.51 19.56 -12.63
CA LYS A 151 13.80 20.41 -11.67
C LYS A 151 14.71 20.93 -10.58
N LEU A 152 15.55 20.08 -10.00
CA LEU A 152 16.49 20.47 -8.93
C LEU A 152 17.57 21.42 -9.45
N THR A 153 18.12 21.15 -10.63
CA THR A 153 19.12 22.04 -11.26
C THR A 153 18.51 23.43 -11.55
N LYS A 154 17.27 23.47 -12.04
CA LYS A 154 16.57 24.72 -12.26
C LYS A 154 16.34 25.46 -10.93
N MET A 155 15.88 24.78 -9.90
CA MET A 155 15.66 25.33 -8.57
C MET A 155 16.95 25.93 -7.99
N ALA A 156 18.07 25.19 -8.08
CA ALA A 156 19.36 25.72 -7.65
C ALA A 156 19.78 26.97 -8.43
N ALA A 157 19.55 27.01 -9.74
CA ALA A 157 19.81 28.19 -10.56
C ALA A 157 18.94 29.40 -10.19
N ASP A 158 17.66 29.17 -9.96
CA ASP A 158 16.70 30.20 -9.53
C ASP A 158 17.10 30.78 -8.16
N LEU A 159 17.59 29.95 -7.24
CA LEU A 159 18.13 30.31 -5.92
C LEU A 159 19.57 30.80 -5.96
N LYS A 160 20.24 30.80 -7.12
CA LYS A 160 21.64 31.18 -7.30
C LYS A 160 22.63 30.35 -6.46
N LEU A 161 22.32 29.08 -6.26
CA LEU A 161 23.17 28.14 -5.53
C LEU A 161 24.13 27.43 -6.51
N PRO A 162 25.35 27.10 -6.08
CA PRO A 162 26.28 26.32 -6.88
C PRO A 162 25.77 24.88 -7.01
N VAL A 163 25.97 24.28 -8.16
CA VAL A 163 25.72 22.84 -8.42
C VAL A 163 27.07 22.22 -8.76
N GLU A 164 27.46 21.21 -8.00
CA GLU A 164 28.67 20.45 -8.28
C GLU A 164 28.43 19.40 -9.37
N ASP A 165 29.52 18.91 -9.96
CA ASP A 165 29.45 17.85 -10.95
C ASP A 165 28.89 16.55 -10.34
N ALA A 166 28.01 15.90 -11.10
CA ALA A 166 27.39 14.65 -10.67
C ALA A 166 28.43 13.54 -10.51
N ILE A 167 28.35 12.82 -9.39
CA ILE A 167 29.22 11.69 -9.08
C ILE A 167 28.54 10.39 -9.51
N ASP A 168 29.15 9.66 -10.45
CA ASP A 168 28.72 8.30 -10.79
C ASP A 168 29.25 7.31 -9.75
N VAL A 169 28.37 6.93 -8.81
CA VAL A 169 28.72 6.03 -7.70
C VAL A 169 29.25 4.66 -8.19
N ASN A 170 28.81 4.20 -9.38
CA ASN A 170 29.29 2.94 -9.95
C ASN A 170 30.77 2.98 -10.37
N ARG A 171 31.37 4.15 -10.50
CA ARG A 171 32.81 4.30 -10.76
C ARG A 171 33.70 4.02 -9.57
N PHE A 172 33.12 3.84 -8.40
CA PHE A 172 33.85 3.61 -7.18
C PHE A 172 33.53 2.23 -6.58
N ASP A 173 34.49 1.64 -5.89
CA ASP A 173 34.26 0.45 -5.09
C ASP A 173 33.53 0.84 -3.80
N ALA A 174 32.35 0.27 -3.57
CA ALA A 174 31.51 0.62 -2.43
C ALA A 174 32.15 0.31 -1.06
N ARG A 175 33.17 -0.57 -1.03
CA ARG A 175 33.86 -1.01 0.20
C ARG A 175 35.08 -0.19 0.48
N THR A 176 35.86 0.15 -0.55
CA THR A 176 37.16 0.83 -0.41
C THR A 176 37.09 2.30 -0.76
N GLY A 177 36.04 2.76 -1.48
CA GLY A 177 35.95 4.10 -2.06
C GLY A 177 36.94 4.36 -3.21
N GLU A 178 37.71 3.36 -3.66
CA GLU A 178 38.67 3.52 -4.73
C GLU A 178 38.01 3.52 -6.12
N PRO A 179 38.54 4.33 -7.07
CA PRO A 179 38.02 4.34 -8.43
C PRO A 179 38.18 2.98 -9.12
N ARG A 180 37.14 2.53 -9.79
CA ARG A 180 37.19 1.33 -10.63
C ARG A 180 37.81 1.63 -11.99
N PRO A 181 38.51 0.68 -12.61
CA PRO A 181 38.98 0.80 -13.96
C PRO A 181 37.83 1.09 -14.94
N ALA A 182 38.06 1.93 -15.93
CA ALA A 182 37.09 2.21 -16.97
C ALA A 182 36.69 0.91 -17.70
N GLY A 183 35.38 0.67 -17.83
CA GLY A 183 34.83 -0.54 -18.46
C GLY A 183 34.87 -1.79 -17.56
N ALA A 184 35.21 -1.67 -16.28
CA ALA A 184 35.16 -2.78 -15.34
C ALA A 184 33.70 -3.26 -15.18
N VAL A 185 33.50 -4.60 -15.23
CA VAL A 185 32.20 -5.20 -14.96
C VAL A 185 31.80 -4.93 -13.50
N LEU A 186 30.58 -4.46 -13.29
CA LEU A 186 30.09 -4.22 -11.93
C LEU A 186 30.06 -5.53 -11.12
N PRO A 187 30.40 -5.50 -9.83
CA PRO A 187 30.51 -6.70 -9.00
C PRO A 187 29.30 -7.60 -9.04
N ARG A 188 28.11 -7.01 -9.12
CA ARG A 188 26.83 -7.76 -9.23
C ARG A 188 26.73 -8.62 -10.50
N PHE A 189 27.47 -8.29 -11.56
CA PHE A 189 27.42 -8.99 -12.84
C PHE A 189 28.62 -9.90 -13.13
N VAL A 190 29.65 -9.91 -12.27
CA VAL A 190 30.84 -10.75 -12.49
C VAL A 190 30.49 -12.22 -12.69
N LYS A 191 29.48 -12.72 -11.98
CA LYS A 191 28.98 -14.09 -12.10
C LYS A 191 27.72 -14.21 -12.95
N ALA A 192 27.26 -13.11 -13.56
CA ALA A 192 25.98 -13.03 -14.25
C ALA A 192 26.09 -12.17 -15.55
N PRO A 193 26.91 -12.57 -16.52
CA PRO A 193 27.13 -11.79 -17.74
C PRO A 193 25.87 -11.63 -18.61
N ALA A 194 24.92 -12.60 -18.59
CA ALA A 194 23.65 -12.44 -19.28
C ALA A 194 22.80 -11.32 -18.67
N LEU A 195 22.75 -11.20 -17.35
CA LEU A 195 22.06 -10.10 -16.67
C LEU A 195 22.72 -8.75 -16.97
N SER A 196 24.06 -8.68 -17.05
CA SER A 196 24.76 -7.46 -17.46
C SER A 196 24.34 -7.01 -18.88
N THR A 197 24.17 -7.95 -19.78
CA THR A 197 23.72 -7.66 -21.16
C THR A 197 22.29 -7.16 -21.20
N ILE A 198 21.40 -7.75 -20.38
CA ILE A 198 20.00 -7.32 -20.28
C ILE A 198 19.92 -5.93 -19.68
N GLU A 199 20.56 -5.68 -18.54
CA GLU A 199 20.57 -4.38 -17.89
C GLU A 199 21.06 -3.27 -18.84
N ALA A 200 22.12 -3.54 -19.59
CA ALA A 200 22.68 -2.57 -20.51
C ALA A 200 21.78 -2.28 -21.73
N ARG A 201 20.82 -3.15 -22.08
CA ARG A 201 20.07 -3.06 -23.34
C ARG A 201 18.55 -3.04 -23.18
N LEU A 202 18.01 -3.45 -22.05
CA LEU A 202 16.58 -3.50 -21.82
C LEU A 202 15.99 -2.09 -22.01
N TYR A 203 14.92 -1.99 -22.78
CA TYR A 203 14.21 -0.74 -23.12
C TYR A 203 15.02 0.32 -23.90
N ARG A 204 16.21 -0.02 -24.45
CA ARG A 204 16.98 0.95 -25.24
C ARG A 204 16.63 0.94 -26.73
N PHE A 205 15.84 -0.04 -27.16
CA PHE A 205 15.37 -0.19 -28.54
C PHE A 205 16.48 -0.15 -29.58
N ASP A 206 17.73 -0.48 -29.23
CA ASP A 206 18.80 -0.59 -30.15
C ASP A 206 18.67 -1.91 -30.95
N THR A 207 18.98 -1.86 -32.23
CA THR A 207 18.90 -3.02 -33.13
C THR A 207 20.15 -3.90 -33.09
N THR A 208 21.14 -3.56 -32.28
CA THR A 208 22.36 -4.34 -32.17
C THR A 208 22.13 -5.56 -31.30
N SER A 209 21.92 -6.72 -31.97
CA SER A 209 21.88 -8.01 -31.26
C SER A 209 23.26 -8.33 -30.69
N GLY A 210 23.46 -8.06 -29.41
CA GLY A 210 24.62 -8.56 -28.71
C GLY A 210 24.50 -10.07 -28.53
N LYS A 211 25.55 -10.81 -28.87
CA LYS A 211 25.64 -12.21 -28.48
C LYS A 211 25.84 -12.26 -26.96
N ALA A 212 24.78 -12.51 -26.25
CA ALA A 212 24.90 -12.82 -24.80
C ALA A 212 25.67 -14.14 -24.68
N THR A 213 26.62 -14.19 -23.75
CA THR A 213 27.24 -15.47 -23.39
C THR A 213 26.16 -16.28 -22.65
N PRO A 214 25.79 -17.48 -23.14
CA PRO A 214 24.83 -18.32 -22.44
C PRO A 214 25.36 -18.63 -21.03
N ASP A 215 24.62 -18.27 -20.02
CA ASP A 215 24.88 -18.64 -18.65
C ASP A 215 23.58 -19.01 -17.94
N ARG A 216 23.65 -19.44 -16.71
CA ARG A 216 22.48 -19.82 -15.91
C ARG A 216 21.95 -18.65 -15.05
N SER A 217 22.44 -17.44 -15.24
CA SER A 217 22.00 -16.28 -14.45
C SER A 217 20.61 -15.77 -14.81
N LEU A 218 20.07 -16.22 -15.95
CA LEU A 218 18.71 -15.93 -16.38
C LEU A 218 17.98 -17.20 -16.76
N VAL A 219 16.83 -17.42 -16.17
CA VAL A 219 15.89 -18.49 -16.53
C VAL A 219 14.51 -17.88 -16.74
N ILE A 220 13.90 -18.16 -17.88
CA ILE A 220 12.52 -17.77 -18.18
C ILE A 220 11.67 -19.02 -18.09
N ARG A 221 10.61 -18.98 -17.30
CA ARG A 221 9.63 -20.06 -17.18
C ARG A 221 8.26 -19.55 -17.55
N GLU A 222 7.48 -20.39 -18.21
CA GLU A 222 6.09 -20.16 -18.53
C GLU A 222 5.25 -21.15 -17.73
N ALA A 223 4.22 -20.69 -17.07
CA ALA A 223 3.29 -21.50 -16.31
C ALA A 223 1.87 -21.37 -16.86
N ALA A 224 1.02 -22.36 -16.68
CA ALA A 224 -0.34 -22.34 -17.21
C ALA A 224 -1.28 -21.47 -16.34
N ASP A 225 -0.97 -21.34 -15.06
CA ASP A 225 -1.73 -20.53 -14.11
C ASP A 225 -0.84 -19.99 -12.98
N LEU A 226 -1.39 -19.06 -12.16
CA LEU A 226 -0.68 -18.45 -11.04
C LEU A 226 -0.20 -19.48 -9.99
N ARG A 227 -0.94 -20.54 -9.78
CA ARG A 227 -0.56 -21.56 -8.81
C ARG A 227 0.68 -22.32 -9.27
N GLN A 228 0.71 -22.78 -10.54
CA GLN A 228 1.87 -23.45 -11.12
C GLN A 228 3.08 -22.51 -11.19
N GLU A 229 2.86 -21.21 -11.39
CA GLU A 229 3.93 -20.23 -11.33
C GLU A 229 4.56 -20.17 -9.93
N VAL A 230 3.76 -20.10 -8.87
CA VAL A 230 4.25 -20.09 -7.50
C VAL A 230 4.89 -21.43 -7.09
N GLU A 231 4.35 -22.56 -7.56
CA GLU A 231 4.96 -23.87 -7.37
C GLU A 231 6.35 -23.94 -8.04
N ALA A 232 6.48 -23.43 -9.27
CA ALA A 232 7.77 -23.33 -9.95
C ALA A 232 8.75 -22.35 -9.29
N MET A 233 8.26 -21.28 -8.65
CA MET A 233 9.08 -20.41 -7.80
C MET A 233 9.60 -21.19 -6.59
N ALA A 234 8.74 -21.93 -5.88
CA ALA A 234 9.11 -22.72 -4.72
C ALA A 234 10.21 -23.75 -5.06
N GLU A 235 10.03 -24.50 -6.16
CA GLU A 235 11.05 -25.43 -6.68
C GLU A 235 12.39 -24.73 -6.96
N SER A 236 12.34 -23.54 -7.57
CA SER A 236 13.54 -22.76 -7.91
C SER A 236 14.27 -22.29 -6.65
N ILE A 237 13.53 -21.87 -5.63
CA ILE A 237 14.07 -21.48 -4.33
C ILE A 237 14.76 -22.66 -3.65
N GLU A 238 14.08 -23.80 -3.60
CA GLU A 238 14.66 -25.00 -3.00
C GLU A 238 15.90 -25.47 -3.75
N GLU A 239 15.90 -25.41 -5.08
CA GLU A 239 17.07 -25.75 -5.90
C GLU A 239 18.23 -24.80 -5.61
N ALA A 240 17.99 -23.49 -5.53
CA ALA A 240 19.01 -22.48 -5.22
C ALA A 240 19.61 -22.67 -3.82
N VAL A 241 18.78 -22.98 -2.82
CA VAL A 241 19.25 -23.26 -1.46
C VAL A 241 20.05 -24.56 -1.41
N ARG A 242 19.56 -25.64 -2.02
CA ARG A 242 20.22 -26.96 -1.97
C ARG A 242 21.48 -27.05 -2.82
N ARG A 243 21.47 -26.49 -4.03
CA ARG A 243 22.53 -26.65 -5.00
C ARG A 243 23.56 -25.53 -4.92
N ASP A 244 23.07 -24.29 -4.83
CA ASP A 244 23.93 -23.09 -4.90
C ASP A 244 24.29 -22.58 -3.51
N GLY A 245 23.75 -23.17 -2.43
CA GLY A 245 24.05 -22.84 -1.05
C GLY A 245 23.55 -21.47 -0.60
N LEU A 246 22.54 -20.91 -1.29
CA LEU A 246 21.94 -19.64 -0.93
C LEU A 246 21.12 -19.78 0.35
N ARG A 247 21.09 -18.73 1.15
CA ARG A 247 20.17 -18.63 2.28
C ARG A 247 18.86 -18.02 1.80
N TYR A 248 17.73 -18.40 2.39
CA TYR A 248 16.42 -17.83 2.04
C TYR A 248 16.39 -16.30 2.04
N GLN A 249 17.06 -15.67 2.99
CA GLN A 249 17.17 -14.20 3.08
C GLN A 249 17.97 -13.53 1.94
N GLU A 250 18.65 -14.31 1.10
CA GLU A 250 19.39 -13.81 -0.06
C GLU A 250 18.56 -13.92 -1.34
N ILE A 251 17.32 -14.42 -1.26
CA ILE A 251 16.40 -14.61 -2.37
C ILE A 251 15.28 -13.59 -2.27
N GLY A 252 15.12 -12.77 -3.30
CA GLY A 252 14.03 -11.80 -3.43
C GLY A 252 13.06 -12.20 -4.53
N ILE A 253 11.76 -11.99 -4.30
CA ILE A 253 10.69 -12.16 -5.28
C ILE A 253 10.03 -10.80 -5.48
N ILE A 254 9.88 -10.40 -6.74
CA ILE A 254 9.20 -9.16 -7.10
C ILE A 254 7.90 -9.53 -7.81
N LEU A 255 6.77 -9.07 -7.28
CA LEU A 255 5.44 -9.30 -7.84
C LEU A 255 4.86 -7.98 -8.35
N THR A 256 4.32 -7.99 -9.56
CA THR A 256 3.65 -6.81 -10.15
C THR A 256 2.26 -6.58 -9.57
N ASN A 257 1.58 -7.64 -9.11
CA ASN A 257 0.28 -7.60 -8.49
C ASN A 257 0.25 -8.53 -7.24
N PRO A 258 0.76 -8.07 -6.09
CA PRO A 258 0.88 -8.88 -4.88
C PRO A 258 -0.44 -9.50 -4.41
N GLU A 259 -1.55 -8.78 -4.53
CA GLU A 259 -2.86 -9.24 -4.07
C GLU A 259 -3.29 -10.57 -4.70
N SER A 260 -3.04 -10.73 -6.01
CA SER A 260 -3.40 -11.97 -6.73
C SER A 260 -2.56 -13.18 -6.32
N TYR A 261 -1.37 -12.96 -5.80
CA TYR A 261 -0.43 -14.03 -5.41
C TYR A 261 -0.48 -14.38 -3.93
N ARG A 262 -0.95 -13.48 -3.08
CA ARG A 262 -0.87 -13.59 -1.61
C ARG A 262 -1.29 -14.96 -1.10
N ASP A 263 -2.54 -15.36 -1.34
CA ASP A 263 -3.10 -16.59 -0.79
C ASP A 263 -2.41 -17.84 -1.34
N ILE A 264 -2.00 -17.79 -2.61
CA ILE A 264 -1.31 -18.89 -3.26
C ILE A 264 0.10 -19.03 -2.67
N VAL A 265 0.84 -17.95 -2.50
CA VAL A 265 2.16 -17.94 -1.86
C VAL A 265 2.07 -18.46 -0.43
N TYR A 266 1.12 -17.96 0.37
CA TYR A 266 0.90 -18.44 1.73
C TYR A 266 0.73 -19.95 1.77
N LYS A 267 -0.09 -20.50 0.88
CA LYS A 267 -0.36 -21.94 0.85
C LYS A 267 0.85 -22.73 0.38
N VAL A 268 1.38 -22.41 -0.80
CA VAL A 268 2.46 -23.19 -1.43
C VAL A 268 3.75 -23.12 -0.60
N PHE A 269 4.15 -21.93 -0.12
CA PHE A 269 5.38 -21.80 0.65
C PHE A 269 5.26 -22.44 2.04
N SER A 270 4.06 -22.39 2.66
CA SER A 270 3.83 -23.08 3.92
C SER A 270 3.88 -24.62 3.74
N GLU A 271 3.30 -25.15 2.66
CA GLU A 271 3.34 -26.57 2.33
C GLU A 271 4.77 -27.04 2.01
N ALA A 272 5.57 -26.20 1.35
CA ALA A 272 6.99 -26.45 1.04
C ALA A 272 7.94 -26.18 2.22
N GLY A 273 7.47 -25.61 3.33
CA GLY A 273 8.32 -25.23 4.47
C GLY A 273 9.31 -24.11 4.17
N ILE A 274 9.03 -23.27 3.18
CA ILE A 274 9.85 -22.12 2.80
C ILE A 274 9.55 -20.95 3.73
N PRO A 275 10.52 -20.45 4.53
CA PRO A 275 10.34 -19.24 5.31
C PRO A 275 10.33 -18.01 4.39
N TYR A 276 9.35 -17.13 4.55
CA TYR A 276 9.21 -15.93 3.72
C TYR A 276 8.66 -14.75 4.51
N PHE A 277 8.94 -13.56 4.00
CA PHE A 277 8.28 -12.32 4.38
C PHE A 277 7.56 -11.77 3.16
N PHE A 278 6.29 -11.46 3.30
CA PHE A 278 5.48 -10.88 2.24
C PHE A 278 5.23 -9.40 2.59
N ASP A 279 5.88 -8.50 1.86
CA ASP A 279 5.80 -7.05 2.10
C ASP A 279 4.52 -6.48 1.46
N ASP A 280 3.41 -6.78 2.12
CA ASP A 280 2.10 -6.26 1.72
C ASP A 280 1.26 -6.06 3.00
N PRO A 281 0.82 -4.82 3.27
CA PRO A 281 0.02 -4.53 4.45
C PRO A 281 -1.28 -5.34 4.43
N ALA A 282 -1.45 -6.25 5.38
CA ALA A 282 -2.72 -6.92 5.56
C ALA A 282 -3.76 -5.93 6.07
N SER A 283 -4.94 -5.91 5.45
CA SER A 283 -6.05 -5.12 5.97
C SER A 283 -6.43 -5.61 7.36
N LEU A 284 -6.50 -4.72 8.34
CA LEU A 284 -7.04 -5.05 9.65
C LEU A 284 -8.50 -5.52 9.57
N LEU A 285 -9.22 -5.11 8.52
CA LEU A 285 -10.61 -5.52 8.30
C LEU A 285 -10.75 -7.01 7.97
N ASP A 286 -9.68 -7.65 7.50
CA ASP A 286 -9.63 -9.10 7.22
C ASP A 286 -9.26 -9.91 8.47
N SER A 287 -8.94 -9.24 9.56
CA SER A 287 -8.67 -9.87 10.86
C SER A 287 -9.95 -10.49 11.44
N PRO A 288 -9.88 -11.74 11.98
CA PRO A 288 -11.00 -12.33 12.71
C PRO A 288 -11.51 -11.45 13.85
N TYR A 289 -10.64 -10.67 14.49
CA TYR A 289 -11.03 -9.74 15.57
C TYR A 289 -11.82 -8.54 15.03
N ALA A 290 -11.42 -7.98 13.89
CA ALA A 290 -12.18 -6.91 13.24
C ALA A 290 -13.55 -7.39 12.78
N GLU A 291 -13.62 -8.61 12.24
CA GLU A 291 -14.88 -9.24 11.87
C GLU A 291 -15.79 -9.48 13.08
N LEU A 292 -15.24 -9.93 14.22
CA LEU A 292 -15.96 -10.09 15.46
C LEU A 292 -16.55 -8.76 15.95
N MET A 293 -15.73 -7.70 15.97
CA MET A 293 -16.18 -6.36 16.39
C MET A 293 -17.27 -5.82 15.46
N ARG A 294 -17.08 -5.95 14.15
CA ARG A 294 -18.06 -5.53 13.15
C ARG A 294 -19.38 -6.28 13.31
N ALA A 295 -19.30 -7.61 13.47
CA ALA A 295 -20.48 -8.44 13.65
C ALA A 295 -21.22 -8.12 14.96
N ALA A 296 -20.50 -7.80 16.03
CA ALA A 296 -21.09 -7.35 17.30
C ALA A 296 -21.86 -6.03 17.13
N LEU A 297 -21.25 -5.02 16.50
CA LEU A 297 -21.88 -3.73 16.23
C LEU A 297 -23.10 -3.88 15.29
N GLU A 298 -22.94 -4.69 14.24
CA GLU A 298 -24.04 -4.97 13.30
C GLU A 298 -25.22 -5.69 13.97
N ALA A 299 -24.92 -6.59 14.94
CA ALA A 299 -25.98 -7.26 15.69
C ALA A 299 -26.80 -6.26 16.50
N VAL A 300 -26.18 -5.28 17.12
CA VAL A 300 -26.85 -4.20 17.87
C VAL A 300 -27.64 -3.28 16.92
N ASP A 301 -26.99 -2.78 15.87
CA ASP A 301 -27.59 -1.86 14.88
C ASP A 301 -28.82 -2.44 14.20
N ARG A 302 -28.74 -3.72 13.80
CA ARG A 302 -29.83 -4.44 13.15
C ARG A 302 -30.82 -5.11 14.11
N ASN A 303 -30.89 -4.62 15.35
CA ASN A 303 -31.78 -5.15 16.38
C ASN A 303 -31.70 -6.69 16.50
N PHE A 304 -30.49 -7.23 16.52
CA PHE A 304 -30.22 -8.67 16.63
C PHE A 304 -30.96 -9.50 15.57
N SER A 305 -30.79 -9.12 14.30
CA SER A 305 -31.28 -9.93 13.21
C SER A 305 -30.62 -11.31 13.21
N PHE A 306 -31.31 -12.29 12.65
CA PHE A 306 -30.83 -13.67 12.59
C PHE A 306 -29.40 -13.78 12.00
N ASP A 307 -29.20 -13.15 10.84
CA ASP A 307 -27.90 -13.22 10.13
C ASP A 307 -26.78 -12.54 10.93
N ALA A 308 -27.05 -11.40 11.55
CA ALA A 308 -26.08 -10.66 12.36
C ALA A 308 -25.65 -11.44 13.60
N VAL A 309 -26.59 -12.09 14.29
CA VAL A 309 -26.28 -12.94 15.46
C VAL A 309 -25.43 -14.14 15.07
N LEU A 310 -25.80 -14.86 14.01
CA LEU A 310 -25.00 -16.02 13.57
C LEU A 310 -23.62 -15.61 13.05
N ARG A 311 -23.52 -14.48 12.35
CA ARG A 311 -22.24 -13.93 11.93
C ARG A 311 -21.33 -13.65 13.12
N PHE A 312 -21.86 -13.02 14.17
CA PHE A 312 -21.11 -12.79 15.41
C PHE A 312 -20.65 -14.09 16.06
N LEU A 313 -21.54 -15.06 16.23
CA LEU A 313 -21.21 -16.33 16.87
C LEU A 313 -20.14 -17.13 16.12
N ARG A 314 -20.16 -17.07 14.79
CA ARG A 314 -19.14 -17.73 13.92
C ARG A 314 -17.83 -16.97 13.86
N ALA A 315 -17.83 -15.67 14.17
CA ALA A 315 -16.62 -14.85 14.23
C ALA A 315 -15.88 -14.95 15.58
N LEU A 316 -16.43 -15.66 16.58
CA LEU A 316 -15.78 -15.83 17.89
C LEU A 316 -14.42 -16.53 17.72
N PRO A 317 -13.34 -15.99 18.33
CA PRO A 317 -12.03 -16.63 18.27
C PRO A 317 -12.00 -17.90 19.13
N SER A 318 -11.22 -18.89 18.70
CA SER A 318 -10.96 -20.13 19.47
C SER A 318 -12.23 -20.91 19.84
N VAL A 319 -13.12 -21.10 18.89
CA VAL A 319 -14.31 -21.93 19.09
C VAL A 319 -13.89 -23.40 19.20
N THR A 320 -14.24 -24.05 20.30
CA THR A 320 -14.05 -25.51 20.44
C THR A 320 -15.05 -26.25 19.59
N ALA A 321 -14.76 -27.51 19.22
CA ALA A 321 -15.67 -28.36 18.44
C ALA A 321 -17.05 -28.53 19.13
N GLU A 322 -17.08 -28.51 20.47
CA GLU A 322 -18.31 -28.55 21.26
C GLU A 322 -19.12 -27.24 21.07
N LYS A 323 -18.44 -26.12 21.10
CA LYS A 323 -19.09 -24.80 20.90
C LYS A 323 -19.60 -24.60 19.47
N GLU A 324 -18.88 -25.13 18.47
CA GLU A 324 -19.38 -25.19 17.09
C GLU A 324 -20.69 -25.95 16.98
N GLN A 325 -20.76 -27.12 17.63
CA GLN A 325 -22.00 -27.91 17.67
C GLN A 325 -23.14 -27.13 18.38
N HIS A 326 -22.86 -26.38 19.44
CA HIS A 326 -23.83 -25.54 20.10
C HIS A 326 -24.35 -24.43 19.17
N ILE A 327 -23.44 -23.80 18.42
CA ILE A 327 -23.80 -22.76 17.42
C ILE A 327 -24.69 -23.35 16.32
N ASP A 328 -24.35 -24.53 15.81
CA ASP A 328 -25.14 -25.21 14.76
C ASP A 328 -26.54 -25.65 15.28
N ARG A 329 -26.62 -26.11 16.53
CA ARG A 329 -27.90 -26.40 17.18
C ARG A 329 -28.75 -25.14 17.36
N LEU A 330 -28.11 -24.06 17.79
CA LEU A 330 -28.79 -22.76 17.90
C LEU A 330 -29.30 -22.28 16.55
N ASP A 331 -28.50 -22.36 15.47
CA ASP A 331 -28.93 -22.01 14.11
C ASP A 331 -30.19 -22.79 13.71
N ASN A 332 -30.21 -24.11 13.93
CA ASN A 332 -31.38 -24.95 13.64
C ASN A 332 -32.60 -24.54 14.45
N ILE A 333 -32.46 -24.23 15.74
CA ILE A 333 -33.54 -23.76 16.61
C ILE A 333 -34.10 -22.44 16.09
N LEU A 334 -33.24 -21.47 15.80
CA LEU A 334 -33.63 -20.15 15.32
C LEU A 334 -34.38 -20.22 13.97
N ARG A 335 -33.92 -21.09 13.07
CA ARG A 335 -34.61 -21.34 11.77
C ARG A 335 -35.97 -21.99 11.98
N ALA A 336 -36.07 -22.98 12.84
CA ALA A 336 -37.28 -23.70 13.10
C ALA A 336 -38.37 -22.86 13.82
N THR A 337 -37.93 -21.98 14.73
CA THR A 337 -38.85 -21.18 15.57
C THR A 337 -39.13 -19.77 15.04
N GLY A 338 -38.28 -19.25 14.15
CA GLY A 338 -38.33 -17.88 13.67
C GLY A 338 -38.05 -16.82 14.74
N ILE A 339 -37.37 -17.19 15.81
CA ILE A 339 -36.93 -16.26 16.88
C ILE A 339 -35.92 -15.30 16.31
N ARG A 340 -36.19 -14.01 16.42
CA ARG A 340 -35.32 -12.91 15.98
C ARG A 340 -35.66 -11.61 16.68
N GLY A 341 -34.66 -10.74 16.84
CA GLY A 341 -34.82 -9.44 17.52
C GLY A 341 -34.60 -9.50 19.01
N ALA A 342 -34.04 -8.41 19.57
CA ALA A 342 -33.61 -8.31 20.96
C ALA A 342 -34.66 -8.76 21.99
N SER A 343 -35.91 -8.36 21.83
CA SER A 343 -36.99 -8.69 22.79
C SER A 343 -37.29 -10.19 22.87
N LYS A 344 -37.17 -10.92 21.74
CA LYS A 344 -37.37 -12.36 21.74
C LYS A 344 -36.15 -13.13 22.22
N TYR A 345 -34.97 -12.58 22.06
CA TYR A 345 -33.74 -13.13 22.61
C TYR A 345 -33.61 -12.90 24.13
N ASP A 346 -34.20 -11.82 24.64
CA ASP A 346 -34.21 -11.51 26.06
C ASP A 346 -35.22 -12.41 26.83
N ALA A 347 -36.29 -12.84 26.20
CA ALA A 347 -37.28 -13.74 26.80
C ALA A 347 -36.71 -15.13 27.03
N VAL A 348 -37.15 -15.79 28.14
CA VAL A 348 -36.81 -17.18 28.42
C VAL A 348 -37.37 -18.11 27.36
N TRP A 349 -36.56 -19.03 26.85
CA TRP A 349 -36.99 -20.00 25.83
C TRP A 349 -37.46 -21.29 26.47
N THR A 350 -38.58 -21.79 25.99
CA THR A 350 -39.16 -23.05 26.46
C THR A 350 -39.15 -24.11 25.36
N GLU A 351 -39.13 -25.36 25.75
CA GLU A 351 -39.35 -26.51 24.85
C GLU A 351 -40.82 -26.60 24.40
N ALA A 352 -41.13 -27.51 23.49
CA ALA A 352 -42.49 -27.69 22.95
C ALA A 352 -43.50 -28.10 24.02
N ASP A 353 -43.03 -28.70 25.12
CA ASP A 353 -43.88 -29.10 26.26
C ASP A 353 -43.98 -28.00 27.35
N GLY A 354 -43.40 -26.84 27.09
CA GLY A 354 -43.35 -25.70 28.03
C GLY A 354 -42.29 -25.78 29.11
N SER A 355 -41.48 -26.83 29.17
CA SER A 355 -40.35 -26.94 30.11
C SER A 355 -39.17 -26.04 29.70
N VAL A 356 -38.31 -25.74 30.69
CA VAL A 356 -37.04 -25.04 30.46
C VAL A 356 -35.96 -26.11 30.24
N GLY A 357 -35.33 -26.11 29.07
CA GLY A 357 -34.42 -27.16 28.69
C GLY A 357 -33.21 -26.68 27.86
N GLU A 358 -32.78 -27.46 26.88
CA GLU A 358 -31.61 -27.23 26.07
C GLU A 358 -31.64 -25.89 25.33
N ARG A 359 -32.80 -25.46 24.86
CA ARG A 359 -32.95 -24.16 24.16
C ARG A 359 -32.55 -22.97 25.02
N GLU A 360 -32.98 -22.99 26.26
CA GLU A 360 -32.64 -21.94 27.20
C GLU A 360 -31.17 -21.97 27.60
N ALA A 361 -30.57 -23.15 27.76
CA ALA A 361 -29.15 -23.28 28.01
C ALA A 361 -28.31 -22.68 26.87
N LEU A 362 -28.64 -22.97 25.61
CA LEU A 362 -27.99 -22.39 24.45
C LEU A 362 -28.18 -20.87 24.35
N ARG A 363 -29.39 -20.36 24.68
CA ARG A 363 -29.66 -18.94 24.77
C ARG A 363 -28.76 -18.25 25.81
N GLN A 364 -28.65 -18.82 26.99
CA GLN A 364 -27.81 -18.26 28.06
C GLN A 364 -26.34 -18.28 27.73
N GLU A 365 -25.87 -19.36 27.12
CA GLU A 365 -24.47 -19.49 26.73
C GLU A 365 -24.04 -18.57 25.57
N LEU A 366 -24.86 -18.50 24.53
CA LEU A 366 -24.45 -17.90 23.24
C LEU A 366 -25.08 -16.52 23.01
N ILE A 367 -26.30 -16.27 23.45
CA ILE A 367 -27.06 -15.05 23.14
C ILE A 367 -26.96 -13.99 24.25
N LEU A 368 -27.06 -14.38 25.51
CA LEU A 368 -27.04 -13.41 26.63
C LEU A 368 -25.78 -12.54 26.64
N PRO A 369 -24.55 -13.09 26.41
CA PRO A 369 -23.35 -12.26 26.36
C PRO A 369 -23.42 -11.17 25.28
N LEU A 370 -24.05 -11.48 24.15
CA LEU A 370 -24.23 -10.53 23.05
C LEU A 370 -25.28 -9.46 23.38
N LEU A 371 -26.35 -9.81 24.07
CA LEU A 371 -27.38 -8.85 24.52
C LEU A 371 -26.83 -7.82 25.51
N HIS A 372 -25.86 -8.19 26.32
CA HIS A 372 -25.22 -7.25 27.28
C HIS A 372 -24.51 -6.10 26.57
N LEU A 373 -24.07 -6.28 25.31
CA LEU A 373 -23.47 -5.19 24.53
C LEU A 373 -24.48 -4.06 24.25
N ARG A 374 -25.78 -4.38 24.15
CA ARG A 374 -26.82 -3.37 23.95
C ARG A 374 -27.00 -2.45 25.15
N THR A 375 -26.85 -2.97 26.36
CA THR A 375 -27.01 -2.18 27.59
C THR A 375 -25.86 -1.23 27.85
N GLN A 376 -24.70 -1.51 27.27
CA GLN A 376 -23.50 -0.66 27.39
C GLN A 376 -23.40 0.39 26.25
N SER A 377 -24.06 0.17 25.11
CA SER A 377 -24.06 1.10 23.98
C SER A 377 -25.19 2.12 24.00
N GLY A 378 -26.05 2.10 25.00
CA GLY A 378 -27.25 2.94 25.14
C GLY A 378 -27.12 4.12 26.10
N GLU A 379 -25.89 4.51 26.49
CA GLU A 379 -25.64 5.75 27.24
C GLU A 379 -24.99 6.82 26.38
#